data_924e5ca81e72310f066de9bffc23da54
#
_entry.id   924e5ca81e72310f066de9bffc23da54
#
_cell.length_a   1.000
_cell.length_b   1.000
_cell.length_c   1.000
_cell.angle_alpha   90.00
_cell.angle_beta   90.00
_cell.angle_gamma   90.00
#
_symmetry.space_group_name_H-M   'P 1'
#
loop_
_entity.id
_entity.type
_entity.pdbx_description
1 polymer ?
#
loop_
_entity_poly.entity_id
_entity_poly.type
_entity_poly.pdbx_seq_one_letter_code
_entity_poly.pdbx_strand_id
1 'polypeptide(L)'
;MFEYMGDRISKAIQNIKGMGKITEENISDAMREIRLALLEADVNYEVVKEFINNVKEKALGMDVSKSLKPEELFIKLVKDELVSLLGGDYVSLETSKNPTIIMLVGLQGSGKTTTAGKLANLVRKKYKKNPLLIACDVYRPAAIEQLQTIGKSLDIPVYSSDIKDVVKISLDGINYAKENKNDFIIIDTAGRLEIDEKLMDELKNVEDIVHPHEKILVIDAMMGQDAINVINGFNNKLNLTGAIITKLDGNTKGGVALS
;
A
#
# COMPACT_ATOMS: atom_id res chain seq x y z
N MET A 1 -2.09 13.13 8.97
CA MET A 1 -2.43 12.76 7.59
C MET A 1 -3.93 12.84 7.30
N PHE A 2 -4.78 12.06 7.97
CA PHE A 2 -6.24 12.07 7.73
C PHE A 2 -7.04 13.12 8.51
N GLU A 3 -6.41 13.92 9.36
CA GLU A 3 -7.08 14.89 10.23
C GLU A 3 -7.90 15.92 9.42
N TYR A 4 -7.28 16.54 8.43
CA TYR A 4 -7.95 17.51 7.59
C TYR A 4 -9.18 16.95 6.86
N MET A 5 -9.02 15.77 6.25
CA MET A 5 -10.11 15.09 5.55
C MET A 5 -11.19 14.64 6.55
N GLY A 6 -10.80 14.09 7.69
CA GLY A 6 -11.71 13.68 8.76
C GLY A 6 -12.53 14.85 9.30
N ASP A 7 -11.93 16.00 9.53
CA ASP A 7 -12.61 17.22 9.97
C ASP A 7 -13.63 17.73 8.95
N ARG A 8 -13.26 17.71 7.65
CA ARG A 8 -14.16 18.12 6.57
C ARG A 8 -15.35 17.18 6.43
N ILE A 9 -15.10 15.86 6.45
CA ILE A 9 -16.16 14.84 6.41
C ILE A 9 -17.05 14.98 7.65
N SER A 10 -16.47 15.17 8.83
CA SER A 10 -17.23 15.36 10.08
C SER A 10 -18.13 16.61 10.02
N LYS A 11 -17.63 17.72 9.46
CA LYS A 11 -18.44 18.94 9.26
C LYS A 11 -19.58 18.71 8.28
N ALA A 12 -19.33 18.03 7.15
CA ALA A 12 -20.35 17.69 6.16
C ALA A 12 -21.47 16.84 6.79
N ILE A 13 -21.10 15.90 7.65
CA ILE A 13 -22.05 15.04 8.39
C ILE A 13 -22.82 15.85 9.46
N GLN A 14 -22.15 16.79 10.14
CA GLN A 14 -22.82 17.65 11.15
C GLN A 14 -23.93 18.50 10.54
N ASN A 15 -23.81 18.90 9.27
CA ASN A 15 -24.84 19.68 8.58
C ASN A 15 -26.15 18.87 8.35
N ILE A 16 -26.09 17.54 8.44
CA ILE A 16 -27.27 16.65 8.38
C ILE A 16 -27.93 16.52 9.78
N LYS A 17 -27.21 16.82 10.87
CA LYS A 17 -27.75 16.72 12.23
C LYS A 17 -28.94 17.67 12.44
N GLY A 18 -30.06 17.11 12.90
CA GLY A 18 -31.28 17.85 13.19
C GLY A 18 -32.30 17.90 12.05
N MET A 19 -32.00 17.34 10.90
CA MET A 19 -32.90 17.29 9.74
C MET A 19 -33.84 16.09 9.77
N GLY A 20 -34.55 15.78 10.78
CA GLY A 20 -35.57 14.74 11.02
C GLY A 20 -35.90 13.66 9.94
N LYS A 21 -35.48 13.84 8.69
CA LYS A 21 -35.57 12.89 7.58
C LYS A 21 -34.39 13.01 6.64
N ILE A 22 -33.91 11.89 6.12
CA ILE A 22 -32.98 11.85 4.99
C ILE A 22 -33.76 12.15 3.72
N THR A 23 -33.49 13.27 3.07
CA THR A 23 -34.02 13.66 1.77
C THR A 23 -32.91 13.64 0.73
N GLU A 24 -33.30 13.55 -0.54
CA GLU A 24 -32.32 13.59 -1.64
C GLU A 24 -31.52 14.89 -1.64
N GLU A 25 -32.15 16.00 -1.24
CA GLU A 25 -31.53 17.32 -1.20
C GLU A 25 -30.44 17.41 -0.11
N ASN A 26 -30.74 17.02 1.14
CA ASN A 26 -29.76 17.10 2.24
C ASN A 26 -28.64 16.05 2.13
N ILE A 27 -28.90 14.89 1.51
CA ILE A 27 -27.85 13.95 1.11
C ILE A 27 -26.95 14.57 0.05
N SER A 28 -27.52 15.23 -0.97
CA SER A 28 -26.77 15.82 -2.08
C SER A 28 -25.75 16.84 -1.60
N ASP A 29 -26.12 17.71 -0.66
CA ASP A 29 -25.23 18.71 -0.07
C ASP A 29 -24.08 18.07 0.72
N ALA A 30 -24.38 17.10 1.58
CA ALA A 30 -23.36 16.38 2.33
C ALA A 30 -22.42 15.60 1.41
N MET A 31 -22.95 14.94 0.40
CA MET A 31 -22.15 14.22 -0.58
C MET A 31 -21.25 15.13 -1.39
N ARG A 32 -21.71 16.36 -1.70
CA ARG A 32 -20.90 17.37 -2.35
C ARG A 32 -19.68 17.77 -1.49
N GLU A 33 -19.92 18.04 -0.20
CA GLU A 33 -18.85 18.40 0.74
C GLU A 33 -17.86 17.26 0.96
N ILE A 34 -18.35 16.02 1.09
CA ILE A 34 -17.49 14.82 1.22
C ILE A 34 -16.66 14.64 -0.06
N ARG A 35 -17.28 14.79 -1.24
CA ARG A 35 -16.57 14.73 -2.52
C ARG A 35 -15.43 15.76 -2.59
N LEU A 36 -15.69 17.00 -2.20
CA LEU A 36 -14.69 18.06 -2.19
C LEU A 36 -13.55 17.72 -1.21
N ALA A 37 -13.88 17.21 -0.01
CA ALA A 37 -12.89 16.83 0.98
C ALA A 37 -11.96 15.72 0.47
N LEU A 38 -12.48 14.71 -0.22
CA LEU A 38 -11.70 13.62 -0.80
C LEU A 38 -10.82 14.10 -1.96
N LEU A 39 -11.34 14.95 -2.86
CA LEU A 39 -10.58 15.51 -3.97
C LEU A 39 -9.47 16.45 -3.47
N GLU A 40 -9.75 17.29 -2.47
CA GLU A 40 -8.74 18.13 -1.83
C GLU A 40 -7.66 17.33 -1.10
N ALA A 41 -7.97 16.10 -0.69
CA ALA A 41 -7.01 15.15 -0.12
C ALA A 41 -6.20 14.39 -1.19
N ASP A 42 -6.34 14.75 -2.46
CA ASP A 42 -5.68 14.12 -3.61
C ASP A 42 -6.08 12.64 -3.84
N VAL A 43 -7.30 12.26 -3.44
CA VAL A 43 -7.88 10.96 -3.80
C VAL A 43 -8.20 10.93 -5.29
N ASN A 44 -7.96 9.80 -5.95
CA ASN A 44 -8.23 9.64 -7.37
C ASN A 44 -9.69 9.94 -7.71
N TYR A 45 -9.93 10.67 -8.80
CA TYR A 45 -11.26 11.13 -9.21
C TYR A 45 -12.27 9.99 -9.43
N GLU A 46 -11.87 8.91 -10.10
CA GLU A 46 -12.78 7.79 -10.38
C GLU A 46 -13.14 7.05 -9.07
N VAL A 47 -12.19 6.90 -8.16
CA VAL A 47 -12.44 6.33 -6.82
C VAL A 47 -13.43 7.19 -6.04
N VAL A 48 -13.24 8.51 -6.04
CA VAL A 48 -14.18 9.43 -5.38
C VAL A 48 -15.56 9.35 -6.00
N LYS A 49 -15.66 9.29 -7.32
CA LYS A 49 -16.94 9.20 -8.05
C LYS A 49 -17.68 7.90 -7.70
N GLU A 50 -17.00 6.78 -7.69
CA GLU A 50 -17.57 5.47 -7.32
C GLU A 50 -18.03 5.48 -5.87
N PHE A 51 -17.20 5.94 -4.94
CA PHE A 51 -17.56 6.08 -3.53
C PHE A 51 -18.84 6.92 -3.33
N ILE A 52 -18.91 8.10 -3.96
CA ILE A 52 -20.07 8.99 -3.86
C ILE A 52 -21.33 8.32 -4.40
N ASN A 53 -21.25 7.61 -5.53
CA ASN A 53 -22.38 6.91 -6.11
C ASN A 53 -22.86 5.77 -5.19
N ASN A 54 -21.95 4.96 -4.68
CA ASN A 54 -22.25 3.85 -3.78
C ASN A 54 -22.95 4.33 -2.51
N VAL A 55 -22.44 5.40 -1.88
CA VAL A 55 -23.08 5.98 -0.69
C VAL A 55 -24.46 6.51 -1.02
N LYS A 56 -24.63 7.21 -2.15
CA LYS A 56 -25.91 7.78 -2.56
C LYS A 56 -26.96 6.69 -2.81
N GLU A 57 -26.63 5.66 -3.57
CA GLU A 57 -27.53 4.53 -3.87
C GLU A 57 -27.97 3.81 -2.59
N LYS A 58 -27.03 3.50 -1.71
CA LYS A 58 -27.31 2.85 -0.44
C LYS A 58 -28.17 3.72 0.48
N ALA A 59 -27.90 5.04 0.52
CA ALA A 59 -28.65 5.97 1.34
C ALA A 59 -30.12 6.11 0.88
N LEU A 60 -30.36 6.17 -0.43
CA LEU A 60 -31.71 6.26 -1.00
C LEU A 60 -32.51 4.95 -0.87
N GLY A 61 -31.83 3.80 -0.84
CA GLY A 61 -32.46 2.48 -0.65
C GLY A 61 -32.69 2.09 0.81
N MET A 62 -32.28 2.91 1.77
CA MET A 62 -32.45 2.61 3.20
C MET A 62 -33.88 2.90 3.68
N ASP A 63 -34.57 1.87 4.11
CA ASP A 63 -35.78 2.01 4.95
C ASP A 63 -35.34 2.50 6.34
N VAL A 64 -35.66 3.73 6.71
CA VAL A 64 -35.29 4.34 7.98
C VAL A 64 -35.98 3.59 9.10
N SER A 65 -35.30 2.62 9.69
CA SER A 65 -35.75 1.93 10.88
C SER A 65 -36.13 2.95 11.97
N LYS A 66 -37.29 2.78 12.59
CA LYS A 66 -37.83 3.66 13.64
C LYS A 66 -36.95 3.76 14.89
N SER A 67 -35.85 3.00 14.97
CA SER A 67 -34.93 2.89 16.12
C SER A 67 -33.62 3.68 16.02
N LEU A 68 -33.25 4.14 14.82
CA LEU A 68 -32.04 4.93 14.60
C LEU A 68 -32.41 6.29 14.00
N LYS A 69 -31.70 7.35 14.44
CA LYS A 69 -31.83 8.65 13.80
C LYS A 69 -31.25 8.58 12.38
N PRO A 70 -31.88 9.26 11.40
CA PRO A 70 -31.38 9.27 10.02
C PRO A 70 -29.91 9.65 9.88
N GLU A 71 -29.45 10.60 10.70
CA GLU A 71 -28.07 11.05 10.77
C GLU A 71 -27.09 9.94 11.19
N GLU A 72 -27.48 9.08 12.16
CA GLU A 72 -26.64 7.98 12.64
C GLU A 72 -26.49 6.89 11.58
N LEU A 73 -27.57 6.63 10.83
CA LEU A 73 -27.55 5.70 9.69
C LEU A 73 -26.62 6.19 8.57
N PHE A 74 -26.71 7.48 8.24
CA PHE A 74 -25.85 8.06 7.20
C PHE A 74 -24.38 8.04 7.60
N ILE A 75 -24.06 8.38 8.86
CA ILE A 75 -22.69 8.29 9.41
C ILE A 75 -22.15 6.86 9.29
N LYS A 76 -22.98 5.89 9.71
CA LYS A 76 -22.60 4.47 9.62
C LYS A 76 -22.36 4.07 8.16
N LEU A 77 -23.23 4.46 7.25
CA LEU A 77 -23.10 4.16 5.83
C LEU A 77 -21.81 4.70 5.23
N VAL A 78 -21.50 5.98 5.47
CA VAL A 78 -20.25 6.61 5.01
C VAL A 78 -19.03 5.89 5.59
N LYS A 79 -19.08 5.55 6.89
CA LYS A 79 -18.02 4.80 7.54
C LYS A 79 -17.84 3.40 6.92
N ASP A 80 -18.93 2.66 6.73
CA ASP A 80 -18.88 1.30 6.19
C ASP A 80 -18.34 1.32 4.76
N GLU A 81 -18.70 2.33 3.96
CA GLU A 81 -18.18 2.50 2.60
C GLU A 81 -16.69 2.88 2.59
N LEU A 82 -16.23 3.74 3.52
CA LEU A 82 -14.80 4.04 3.68
C LEU A 82 -14.01 2.79 4.10
N VAL A 83 -14.54 1.96 4.99
CA VAL A 83 -13.92 0.70 5.38
C VAL A 83 -13.84 -0.26 4.20
N SER A 84 -14.91 -0.35 3.40
CA SER A 84 -14.94 -1.16 2.18
C SER A 84 -13.89 -0.70 1.17
N LEU A 85 -13.77 0.62 0.97
CA LEU A 85 -12.76 1.22 0.09
C LEU A 85 -11.33 0.90 0.53
N LEU A 86 -11.08 0.81 1.85
CA LEU A 86 -9.78 0.44 2.42
C LEU A 86 -9.52 -1.08 2.42
N GLY A 87 -10.36 -1.88 1.78
CA GLY A 87 -10.17 -3.32 1.63
C GLY A 87 -10.91 -4.19 2.67
N GLY A 88 -11.68 -3.59 3.58
CA GLY A 88 -12.50 -4.32 4.57
C GLY A 88 -11.69 -4.92 5.72
N ASP A 89 -11.61 -6.25 5.78
CA ASP A 89 -10.98 -6.96 6.90
C ASP A 89 -9.45 -6.90 6.87
N TYR A 90 -8.86 -6.95 8.07
CA TYR A 90 -7.41 -7.00 8.23
C TYR A 90 -6.82 -8.30 7.70
N VAL A 91 -5.88 -8.20 6.76
CA VAL A 91 -5.09 -9.32 6.27
C VAL A 91 -3.66 -9.21 6.82
N SER A 92 -3.18 -10.27 7.47
CA SER A 92 -1.82 -10.30 8.00
C SER A 92 -0.81 -10.60 6.90
N LEU A 93 0.43 -10.11 7.09
CA LEU A 93 1.56 -10.49 6.26
C LEU A 93 1.76 -12.02 6.31
N GLU A 94 2.04 -12.64 5.16
CA GLU A 94 2.40 -14.06 5.11
C GLU A 94 3.69 -14.32 5.90
N THR A 95 3.62 -15.19 6.88
CA THR A 95 4.77 -15.55 7.74
C THR A 95 4.84 -17.04 8.04
N SER A 96 3.92 -17.84 7.50
CA SER A 96 3.82 -19.27 7.79
C SER A 96 4.81 -20.13 7.01
N LYS A 97 5.35 -19.62 5.90
CA LYS A 97 6.27 -20.36 5.03
C LYS A 97 7.70 -20.36 5.59
N ASN A 98 8.49 -21.34 5.15
CA ASN A 98 9.90 -21.48 5.56
C ASN A 98 10.80 -21.85 4.37
N PRO A 99 11.59 -20.90 3.83
CA PRO A 99 11.51 -19.47 4.11
C PRO A 99 10.26 -18.81 3.53
N THR A 100 9.71 -17.79 4.20
CA THR A 100 8.81 -16.83 3.55
C THR A 100 9.63 -15.92 2.65
N ILE A 101 9.20 -15.70 1.42
CA ILE A 101 9.89 -14.85 0.44
C ILE A 101 8.98 -13.68 0.06
N ILE A 102 9.48 -12.46 0.27
CA ILE A 102 8.80 -11.22 -0.12
C ILE A 102 9.63 -10.50 -1.17
N MET A 103 8.99 -10.06 -2.25
CA MET A 103 9.60 -9.22 -3.27
C MET A 103 9.05 -7.79 -3.14
N LEU A 104 9.91 -6.82 -2.90
CA LEU A 104 9.56 -5.41 -2.90
C LEU A 104 9.75 -4.83 -4.29
N VAL A 105 8.70 -4.23 -4.83
CA VAL A 105 8.69 -3.58 -6.15
C VAL A 105 8.24 -2.13 -6.04
N GLY A 106 8.47 -1.31 -7.06
CA GLY A 106 8.05 0.10 -7.08
C GLY A 106 9.06 1.01 -7.79
N LEU A 107 8.68 2.26 -7.97
CA LEU A 107 9.49 3.25 -8.66
C LEU A 107 10.77 3.63 -7.88
N GLN A 108 11.72 4.25 -8.56
CA GLN A 108 12.91 4.82 -7.93
C GLN A 108 12.52 5.89 -6.91
N GLY A 109 13.17 5.90 -5.76
CA GLY A 109 12.88 6.88 -4.71
C GLY A 109 11.62 6.62 -3.88
N SER A 110 10.84 5.56 -4.17
CA SER A 110 9.66 5.20 -3.38
C SER A 110 9.98 4.71 -1.96
N GLY A 111 11.24 4.39 -1.67
CA GLY A 111 11.67 3.96 -0.34
C GLY A 111 11.78 2.44 -0.14
N LYS A 112 11.92 1.65 -1.21
CA LYS A 112 12.05 0.18 -1.14
C LYS A 112 13.15 -0.28 -0.20
N THR A 113 14.38 0.19 -0.41
CA THR A 113 15.55 -0.19 0.39
C THR A 113 15.36 0.11 1.89
N THR A 114 14.83 1.29 2.22
CA THR A 114 14.50 1.65 3.60
C THR A 114 13.38 0.78 4.16
N THR A 115 12.38 0.48 3.34
CA THR A 115 11.25 -0.39 3.71
C THR A 115 11.72 -1.83 3.94
N ALA A 116 12.66 -2.34 3.13
CA ALA A 116 13.26 -3.66 3.33
C ALA A 116 13.86 -3.80 4.74
N GLY A 117 14.65 -2.82 5.18
CA GLY A 117 15.21 -2.81 6.54
C GLY A 117 14.14 -2.71 7.63
N LYS A 118 13.16 -1.82 7.47
CA LYS A 118 12.06 -1.66 8.44
C LYS A 118 11.22 -2.93 8.55
N LEU A 119 10.89 -3.55 7.42
CA LEU A 119 10.11 -4.79 7.37
C LEU A 119 10.87 -5.95 8.00
N ALA A 120 12.17 -6.09 7.70
CA ALA A 120 13.03 -7.10 8.31
C ALA A 120 13.09 -6.97 9.84
N ASN A 121 13.24 -5.74 10.35
CA ASN A 121 13.22 -5.49 11.79
C ASN A 121 11.84 -5.77 12.41
N LEU A 122 10.76 -5.46 11.71
CA LEU A 122 9.39 -5.76 12.15
C LEU A 122 9.18 -7.27 12.28
N VAL A 123 9.52 -8.05 11.25
CA VAL A 123 9.30 -9.51 11.25
C VAL A 123 10.16 -10.20 12.30
N ARG A 124 11.38 -9.72 12.53
CA ARG A 124 12.24 -10.20 13.61
C ARG A 124 11.63 -9.93 14.99
N LYS A 125 11.17 -8.70 15.24
CA LYS A 125 10.64 -8.31 16.56
C LYS A 125 9.27 -8.89 16.84
N LYS A 126 8.35 -8.78 15.88
CA LYS A 126 6.94 -9.16 16.06
C LYS A 126 6.70 -10.65 15.84
N TYR A 127 7.29 -11.22 14.79
CA TYR A 127 7.03 -12.60 14.38
C TYR A 127 8.16 -13.58 14.73
N LYS A 128 9.24 -13.08 15.38
CA LYS A 128 10.41 -13.89 15.80
C LYS A 128 11.09 -14.64 14.64
N LYS A 129 11.05 -14.06 13.45
CA LYS A 129 11.70 -14.58 12.25
C LYS A 129 13.17 -14.19 12.19
N ASN A 130 13.96 -14.99 11.45
CA ASN A 130 15.36 -14.73 11.17
C ASN A 130 15.50 -14.21 9.71
N PRO A 131 15.40 -12.87 9.49
CA PRO A 131 15.35 -12.31 8.14
C PRO A 131 16.71 -12.27 7.46
N LEU A 132 16.70 -12.39 6.11
CA LEU A 132 17.77 -12.06 5.19
C LEU A 132 17.29 -11.01 4.21
N LEU A 133 18.12 -10.01 3.93
CA LEU A 133 17.92 -9.06 2.84
C LEU A 133 18.72 -9.50 1.61
N ILE A 134 18.14 -9.43 0.41
CA ILE A 134 18.83 -9.70 -0.85
C ILE A 134 18.86 -8.42 -1.67
N ALA A 135 20.07 -7.97 -2.03
CA ALA A 135 20.31 -6.74 -2.80
C ALA A 135 20.23 -7.02 -4.30
N CYS A 136 19.09 -6.69 -4.91
CA CYS A 136 18.82 -6.88 -6.34
C CYS A 136 18.79 -5.59 -7.16
N ASP A 137 19.12 -4.42 -6.60
CA ASP A 137 19.29 -3.17 -7.37
C ASP A 137 20.74 -3.11 -7.94
N VAL A 138 21.01 -3.95 -8.93
CA VAL A 138 22.35 -4.12 -9.54
C VAL A 138 22.77 -2.94 -10.43
N TYR A 139 21.84 -2.06 -10.75
CA TYR A 139 22.09 -0.89 -11.61
C TYR A 139 22.64 0.29 -10.84
N ARG A 140 22.53 0.28 -9.51
CA ARG A 140 22.95 1.36 -8.62
C ARG A 140 23.83 0.82 -7.49
N PRO A 141 25.17 0.85 -7.63
CA PRO A 141 26.06 0.38 -6.55
C PRO A 141 25.76 1.01 -5.19
N ALA A 142 25.45 2.29 -5.16
CA ALA A 142 25.07 2.98 -3.93
C ALA A 142 23.80 2.41 -3.26
N ALA A 143 22.89 1.77 -3.98
CA ALA A 143 21.72 1.12 -3.39
C ALA A 143 22.08 -0.17 -2.66
N ILE A 144 23.04 -0.94 -3.19
CA ILE A 144 23.59 -2.12 -2.54
C ILE A 144 24.29 -1.72 -1.23
N GLU A 145 25.19 -0.71 -1.30
CA GLU A 145 25.88 -0.18 -0.11
C GLU A 145 24.89 0.36 0.93
N GLN A 146 23.83 1.01 0.49
CA GLN A 146 22.76 1.49 1.37
C GLN A 146 22.08 0.33 2.09
N LEU A 147 21.70 -0.73 1.38
CA LEU A 147 21.06 -1.91 1.98
C LEU A 147 21.98 -2.60 2.99
N GLN A 148 23.28 -2.74 2.65
CA GLN A 148 24.31 -3.29 3.52
C GLN A 148 24.46 -2.44 4.81
N THR A 149 24.48 -1.12 4.68
CA THR A 149 24.54 -0.19 5.83
C THR A 149 23.32 -0.34 6.73
N ILE A 150 22.12 -0.44 6.14
CA ILE A 150 20.89 -0.68 6.88
C ILE A 150 20.93 -2.04 7.58
N GLY A 151 21.33 -3.10 6.87
CA GLY A 151 21.47 -4.43 7.45
C GLY A 151 22.44 -4.45 8.64
N LYS A 152 23.61 -3.82 8.48
CA LYS A 152 24.61 -3.69 9.55
C LYS A 152 24.06 -2.93 10.77
N SER A 153 23.36 -1.83 10.55
CA SER A 153 22.76 -1.02 11.65
C SER A 153 21.70 -1.76 12.44
N LEU A 154 21.02 -2.72 11.80
CA LEU A 154 19.97 -3.52 12.39
C LEU A 154 20.45 -4.92 12.83
N ASP A 155 21.71 -5.27 12.60
CA ASP A 155 22.21 -6.63 12.79
C ASP A 155 21.37 -7.68 12.02
N ILE A 156 21.13 -7.40 10.73
CA ILE A 156 20.40 -8.27 9.80
C ILE A 156 21.33 -8.56 8.62
N PRO A 157 21.56 -9.86 8.27
CA PRO A 157 22.43 -10.21 7.16
C PRO A 157 21.86 -9.70 5.82
N VAL A 158 22.79 -9.33 4.94
CA VAL A 158 22.50 -8.89 3.56
C VAL A 158 23.29 -9.75 2.60
N TYR A 159 22.61 -10.40 1.68
CA TYR A 159 23.22 -11.08 0.56
C TYR A 159 23.36 -10.12 -0.62
N SER A 160 24.55 -10.01 -1.18
CA SER A 160 24.83 -9.22 -2.37
C SER A 160 25.87 -9.94 -3.24
N SER A 161 25.89 -9.63 -4.54
CA SER A 161 26.81 -10.22 -5.50
C SER A 161 27.18 -9.18 -6.56
N ASP A 162 28.38 -9.35 -7.19
CA ASP A 162 28.83 -8.53 -8.31
C ASP A 162 28.19 -8.95 -9.65
N ILE A 163 27.44 -10.03 -9.65
CA ILE A 163 26.69 -10.52 -10.81
C ILE A 163 25.57 -9.51 -11.13
N LYS A 164 25.30 -9.29 -12.41
CA LYS A 164 24.22 -8.40 -12.87
C LYS A 164 22.91 -9.13 -13.24
N ASP A 165 22.84 -10.42 -13.00
CA ASP A 165 21.67 -11.25 -13.21
C ASP A 165 20.84 -11.32 -11.94
N VAL A 166 19.74 -10.57 -11.90
CA VAL A 166 18.85 -10.41 -10.73
C VAL A 166 18.21 -11.75 -10.33
N VAL A 167 17.87 -12.59 -11.31
CA VAL A 167 17.30 -13.92 -11.06
C VAL A 167 18.31 -14.79 -10.35
N LYS A 168 19.55 -14.81 -10.85
CA LYS A 168 20.64 -15.60 -10.26
C LYS A 168 20.97 -15.11 -8.85
N ILE A 169 21.06 -13.79 -8.63
CA ILE A 169 21.28 -13.23 -7.29
C ILE A 169 20.19 -13.66 -6.33
N SER A 170 18.93 -13.63 -6.77
CA SER A 170 17.79 -14.03 -5.96
C SER A 170 17.86 -15.51 -5.57
N LEU A 171 18.16 -16.41 -6.52
CA LEU A 171 18.31 -17.84 -6.26
C LEU A 171 19.49 -18.15 -5.34
N ASP A 172 20.65 -17.55 -5.60
CA ASP A 172 21.85 -17.73 -4.78
C ASP A 172 21.61 -17.21 -3.35
N GLY A 173 20.93 -16.06 -3.22
CA GLY A 173 20.51 -15.51 -1.92
C GLY A 173 19.53 -16.40 -1.17
N ILE A 174 18.60 -17.05 -1.86
CA ILE A 174 17.68 -18.04 -1.25
C ILE A 174 18.45 -19.27 -0.78
N ASN A 175 19.43 -19.74 -1.54
CA ASN A 175 20.28 -20.86 -1.13
C ASN A 175 21.12 -20.47 0.08
N TYR A 176 21.71 -19.28 0.08
CA TYR A 176 22.42 -18.73 1.23
C TYR A 176 21.53 -18.67 2.47
N ALA A 177 20.26 -18.26 2.33
CA ALA A 177 19.29 -18.20 3.42
C ALA A 177 19.07 -19.59 4.04
N LYS A 178 18.91 -20.63 3.21
CA LYS A 178 18.73 -22.02 3.67
C LYS A 178 19.94 -22.53 4.45
N GLU A 179 21.15 -22.27 3.95
CA GLU A 179 22.41 -22.67 4.62
C GLU A 179 22.59 -21.97 5.96
N ASN A 180 22.18 -20.69 6.07
CA ASN A 180 22.31 -19.88 7.27
C ASN A 180 21.07 -19.88 8.18
N LYS A 181 20.08 -20.74 7.89
CA LYS A 181 18.84 -20.87 8.66
C LYS A 181 18.03 -19.59 8.75
N ASN A 182 18.09 -18.75 7.70
CA ASN A 182 17.19 -17.63 7.58
C ASN A 182 15.83 -18.14 7.07
N ASP A 183 14.77 -17.80 7.78
CA ASP A 183 13.41 -18.30 7.50
C ASP A 183 12.48 -17.23 6.91
N PHE A 184 13.04 -16.04 6.67
CA PHE A 184 12.32 -14.93 6.08
C PHE A 184 13.24 -14.14 5.13
N ILE A 185 12.86 -13.97 3.87
CA ILE A 185 13.68 -13.36 2.83
C ILE A 185 12.96 -12.14 2.28
N ILE A 186 13.67 -11.02 2.17
CA ILE A 186 13.17 -9.82 1.53
C ILE A 186 14.11 -9.47 0.36
N ILE A 187 13.55 -9.50 -0.85
CA ILE A 187 14.25 -9.14 -2.08
C ILE A 187 14.00 -7.65 -2.35
N ASP A 188 15.06 -6.83 -2.27
CA ASP A 188 15.03 -5.41 -2.60
C ASP A 188 15.38 -5.24 -4.07
N THR A 189 14.37 -5.04 -4.92
CA THR A 189 14.55 -4.93 -6.37
C THR A 189 14.91 -3.53 -6.82
N ALA A 190 15.46 -3.41 -8.03
CA ALA A 190 15.68 -2.13 -8.66
C ALA A 190 14.36 -1.34 -8.84
N GLY A 191 14.46 -0.02 -8.87
CA GLY A 191 13.39 0.86 -9.29
C GLY A 191 13.89 1.78 -10.40
N ARG A 192 13.01 2.11 -11.33
CA ARG A 192 13.25 3.12 -12.36
C ARG A 192 12.35 4.32 -12.14
N LEU A 193 12.63 5.41 -12.83
CA LEU A 193 11.82 6.64 -12.74
C LEU A 193 10.41 6.45 -13.31
N GLU A 194 10.30 5.55 -14.30
CA GLU A 194 9.05 5.23 -15.00
C GLU A 194 8.89 3.72 -15.10
N ILE A 195 7.66 3.28 -15.34
CA ILE A 195 7.35 1.89 -15.65
C ILE A 195 7.74 1.65 -17.09
N ASP A 196 8.77 0.84 -17.32
CA ASP A 196 9.19 0.41 -18.64
C ASP A 196 9.11 -1.12 -18.79
N GLU A 197 8.98 -1.61 -20.02
CA GLU A 197 8.84 -3.05 -20.31
C GLU A 197 10.03 -3.84 -19.76
N LYS A 198 11.25 -3.31 -19.88
CA LYS A 198 12.47 -4.00 -19.45
C LYS A 198 12.49 -4.25 -17.95
N LEU A 199 12.08 -3.24 -17.13
CA LEU A 199 11.94 -3.43 -15.69
C LEU A 199 10.87 -4.46 -15.37
N MET A 200 9.72 -4.35 -16.04
CA MET A 200 8.59 -5.24 -15.78
C MET A 200 8.91 -6.68 -16.17
N ASP A 201 9.62 -6.91 -17.26
CA ASP A 201 10.06 -8.25 -17.68
C ASP A 201 11.10 -8.82 -16.73
N GLU A 202 12.03 -8.00 -16.23
CA GLU A 202 13.01 -8.42 -15.22
C GLU A 202 12.30 -8.87 -13.93
N LEU A 203 11.35 -8.05 -13.42
CA LEU A 203 10.59 -8.38 -12.22
C LEU A 203 9.71 -9.63 -12.42
N LYS A 204 9.13 -9.78 -13.63
CA LYS A 204 8.34 -10.96 -13.98
C LYS A 204 9.20 -12.23 -14.02
N ASN A 205 10.39 -12.15 -14.58
CA ASN A 205 11.34 -13.28 -14.58
C ASN A 205 11.74 -13.68 -13.16
N VAL A 206 11.94 -12.72 -12.26
CA VAL A 206 12.20 -13.03 -10.84
C VAL A 206 10.97 -13.70 -10.21
N GLU A 207 9.77 -13.17 -10.44
CA GLU A 207 8.52 -13.78 -9.93
C GLU A 207 8.36 -15.22 -10.41
N ASP A 208 8.51 -15.46 -11.71
CA ASP A 208 8.26 -16.76 -12.35
C ASP A 208 9.26 -17.84 -11.90
N ILE A 209 10.47 -17.45 -11.47
CA ILE A 209 11.50 -18.40 -11.07
C ILE A 209 11.58 -18.55 -9.54
N VAL A 210 11.45 -17.44 -8.81
CA VAL A 210 11.58 -17.40 -7.35
C VAL A 210 10.27 -17.78 -6.64
N HIS A 211 9.12 -17.52 -7.28
CA HIS A 211 7.79 -17.69 -6.72
C HIS A 211 7.63 -17.03 -5.33
N PRO A 212 7.81 -15.69 -5.22
CA PRO A 212 7.66 -15.00 -3.95
C PRO A 212 6.23 -15.16 -3.41
N HIS A 213 6.11 -15.34 -2.10
CA HIS A 213 4.81 -15.50 -1.44
C HIS A 213 4.05 -14.18 -1.39
N GLU A 214 4.80 -13.07 -1.28
CA GLU A 214 4.26 -11.71 -1.31
C GLU A 214 5.00 -10.87 -2.34
N LYS A 215 4.25 -10.09 -3.09
CA LYS A 215 4.73 -9.09 -4.04
C LYS A 215 4.17 -7.75 -3.61
N ILE A 216 4.99 -6.98 -2.91
CA ILE A 216 4.56 -5.75 -2.23
C ILE A 216 5.06 -4.54 -2.99
N LEU A 217 4.13 -3.73 -3.45
CA LEU A 217 4.43 -2.45 -4.08
C LEU A 217 4.75 -1.40 -3.00
N VAL A 218 5.89 -0.75 -3.12
CA VAL A 218 6.28 0.37 -2.26
C VAL A 218 5.99 1.67 -2.99
N ILE A 219 5.07 2.46 -2.43
CA ILE A 219 4.54 3.70 -3.02
C ILE A 219 4.88 4.89 -2.14
N ASP A 220 5.26 6.00 -2.76
CA ASP A 220 5.43 7.29 -2.11
C ASP A 220 4.08 7.98 -1.93
N ALA A 221 3.73 8.36 -0.71
CA ALA A 221 2.49 9.08 -0.42
C ALA A 221 2.38 10.44 -1.12
N MET A 222 3.50 11.00 -1.60
CA MET A 222 3.51 12.26 -2.33
C MET A 222 3.09 12.13 -3.80
N MET A 223 2.90 10.93 -4.32
CA MET A 223 2.48 10.73 -5.71
C MET A 223 1.05 11.19 -6.00
N GLY A 224 0.22 11.34 -4.97
CA GLY A 224 -1.17 11.79 -5.16
C GLY A 224 -1.96 10.87 -6.09
N GLN A 225 -2.70 11.46 -7.02
CA GLN A 225 -3.57 10.73 -7.97
C GLN A 225 -2.80 9.82 -8.95
N ASP A 226 -1.53 10.12 -9.24
CA ASP A 226 -0.72 9.32 -10.16
C ASP A 226 -0.38 7.92 -9.61
N ALA A 227 -0.53 7.73 -8.31
CA ALA A 227 -0.30 6.43 -7.67
C ALA A 227 -1.13 5.31 -8.31
N ILE A 228 -2.36 5.59 -8.74
CA ILE A 228 -3.24 4.59 -9.36
C ILE A 228 -2.67 4.05 -10.69
N ASN A 229 -2.04 4.90 -11.48
CA ASN A 229 -1.41 4.49 -12.74
C ASN A 229 -0.23 3.55 -12.46
N VAL A 230 0.54 3.84 -11.41
CA VAL A 230 1.66 3.01 -10.97
C VAL A 230 1.17 1.67 -10.42
N ILE A 231 0.14 1.69 -9.55
CA ILE A 231 -0.47 0.47 -9.01
C ILE A 231 -0.95 -0.43 -10.15
N ASN A 232 -1.73 0.11 -11.08
CA ASN A 232 -2.27 -0.65 -12.20
C ASN A 232 -1.14 -1.21 -13.09
N GLY A 233 -0.11 -0.41 -13.38
CA GLY A 233 1.02 -0.84 -14.19
C GLY A 233 1.75 -2.04 -13.58
N PHE A 234 2.06 -2.00 -12.28
CA PHE A 234 2.67 -3.12 -11.59
C PHE A 234 1.71 -4.30 -11.40
N ASN A 235 0.45 -4.04 -11.03
CA ASN A 235 -0.52 -5.11 -10.75
C ASN A 235 -0.88 -5.93 -11.98
N ASN A 236 -1.01 -5.28 -13.14
CA ASN A 236 -1.31 -5.98 -14.40
C ASN A 236 -0.22 -6.97 -14.82
N LYS A 237 1.03 -6.76 -14.39
CA LYS A 237 2.15 -7.62 -14.76
C LYS A 237 2.50 -8.64 -13.69
N LEU A 238 2.40 -8.27 -12.40
CA LEU A 238 2.94 -9.04 -11.28
C LEU A 238 1.88 -9.62 -10.33
N ASN A 239 0.59 -9.28 -10.49
CA ASN A 239 -0.47 -9.66 -9.54
C ASN A 239 -0.05 -9.36 -8.08
N LEU A 240 0.03 -8.10 -7.72
CA LEU A 240 0.47 -7.63 -6.40
C LEU A 240 -0.36 -8.25 -5.28
N THR A 241 0.27 -8.55 -4.15
CA THR A 241 -0.42 -9.06 -2.94
C THR A 241 -0.70 -7.97 -1.92
N GLY A 242 -0.02 -6.82 -2.03
CA GLY A 242 -0.21 -5.69 -1.13
C GLY A 242 0.62 -4.47 -1.52
N ALA A 243 0.43 -3.40 -0.76
CA ALA A 243 1.19 -2.17 -0.91
C ALA A 243 1.68 -1.63 0.45
N ILE A 244 2.83 -0.95 0.44
CA ILE A 244 3.36 -0.19 1.57
C ILE A 244 3.47 1.26 1.14
N ILE A 245 2.79 2.15 1.85
CA ILE A 245 2.85 3.58 1.60
C ILE A 245 3.93 4.20 2.48
N THR A 246 4.86 4.92 1.87
CA THR A 246 5.99 5.58 2.53
C THR A 246 5.81 7.08 2.61
N LYS A 247 6.69 7.75 3.36
CA LYS A 247 6.73 9.23 3.52
C LYS A 247 5.43 9.85 4.04
N LEU A 248 4.70 9.10 4.86
CA LEU A 248 3.45 9.55 5.47
C LEU A 248 3.64 10.64 6.54
N ASP A 249 4.88 10.88 6.95
CA ASP A 249 5.34 11.94 7.85
C ASP A 249 5.54 13.29 7.14
N GLY A 250 5.48 13.31 5.81
CA GLY A 250 5.53 14.53 5.01
C GLY A 250 4.18 15.27 4.94
N ASN A 251 4.15 16.37 4.16
CA ASN A 251 2.94 17.18 3.92
C ASN A 251 1.95 16.50 2.97
N THR A 252 1.71 15.21 3.14
CA THR A 252 0.76 14.47 2.31
C THR A 252 -0.64 14.55 2.90
N LYS A 253 -1.64 14.70 2.03
CA LYS A 253 -3.04 14.76 2.43
C LYS A 253 -3.67 13.37 2.63
N GLY A 254 -2.94 12.31 2.28
CA GLY A 254 -3.32 10.91 2.52
C GLY A 254 -4.19 10.27 1.44
N GLY A 255 -4.48 10.97 0.35
CA GLY A 255 -5.35 10.47 -0.71
C GLY A 255 -4.87 9.18 -1.37
N VAL A 256 -3.55 8.98 -1.46
CA VAL A 256 -2.96 7.73 -2.00
C VAL A 256 -3.45 6.48 -1.27
N ALA A 257 -3.73 6.57 0.03
CA ALA A 257 -4.21 5.41 0.79
C ALA A 257 -5.65 5.03 0.46
N LEU A 258 -6.43 5.95 -0.10
CA LEU A 258 -7.82 5.73 -0.51
C LEU A 258 -7.94 5.47 -2.02
N SER A 259 -6.92 5.86 -2.80
CA SER A 259 -6.84 5.59 -4.24
C SER A 259 -6.35 4.17 -4.52
#